data_3f8f127f45fc049bb7690b31a5ceb429
#
_entry.id   3f8f127f45fc049bb7690b31a5ceb429
#
_cell.length_a   1.000
_cell.length_b   1.000
_cell.length_c   1.000
_cell.angle_alpha   90.00
_cell.angle_beta   90.00
_cell.angle_gamma   90.00
#
_symmetry.space_group_name_H-M   'P 1'
#
loop_
_entity.id
_entity.type
_entity.pdbx_description
1 polymer ?
#
loop_
_entity_poly.entity_id
_entity_poly.type
_entity_poly.pdbx_seq_one_letter_code
_entity_poly.pdbx_strand_id
1 'polypeptide(L)'
;MKPFIGLKKIWYGDVIATDLSAAPAVESMTEVKNVHQGTWGYSQDDPSITDYVNELTGRTYYRDAESAGAKTISFSMGEYDYADMAALEGGAVISSKGWKATDEVQVISKAVVALTKTNQYIVFTNASIIAKVDTQNKNLCLGVTATAQENPNAGVAPEYWFDATA
;
A
#
# COMPACT_ATOMS: atom_id res chain seq x y z
N MET A 1 15.65 19.98 2.90
CA MET A 1 14.62 18.99 2.50
C MET A 1 15.15 18.19 1.32
N LYS A 2 15.00 16.89 1.34
CA LYS A 2 15.43 16.01 0.24
C LYS A 2 14.25 15.54 -0.57
N PRO A 3 14.40 15.27 -1.86
CA PRO A 3 13.33 14.66 -2.63
C PRO A 3 13.09 13.20 -2.21
N PHE A 4 11.88 12.70 -2.44
CA PHE A 4 11.52 11.30 -2.19
C PHE A 4 11.70 10.52 -3.49
N ILE A 5 12.82 9.83 -3.63
CA ILE A 5 13.20 9.21 -4.91
C ILE A 5 13.35 7.69 -4.76
N GLY A 6 12.68 6.98 -5.64
CA GLY A 6 12.86 5.56 -5.85
C GLY A 6 12.38 4.67 -4.71
N LEU A 7 12.75 3.42 -4.79
CA LEU A 7 12.46 2.41 -3.79
C LEU A 7 13.75 1.67 -3.44
N LYS A 8 14.08 1.62 -2.15
CA LYS A 8 15.22 0.85 -1.63
C LYS A 8 14.79 -0.48 -1.07
N LYS A 9 13.75 -0.49 -0.25
CA LYS A 9 13.17 -1.68 0.37
C LYS A 9 11.67 -1.50 0.58
N ILE A 10 10.95 -2.59 0.65
CA ILE A 10 9.52 -2.60 0.97
C ILE A 10 9.20 -3.83 1.81
N TRP A 11 8.34 -3.66 2.81
CA TRP A 11 7.87 -4.71 3.72
C TRP A 11 6.36 -4.71 3.78
N TYR A 12 5.80 -5.86 4.09
CA TYR A 12 4.40 -5.98 4.47
C TYR A 12 4.28 -6.81 5.75
N GLY A 13 3.20 -6.62 6.46
CA GLY A 13 2.96 -7.34 7.71
C GLY A 13 1.57 -7.08 8.26
N ASP A 14 1.36 -7.44 9.50
CA ASP A 14 0.07 -7.24 10.15
C ASP A 14 -0.26 -5.75 10.32
N VAL A 15 -1.56 -5.44 10.34
CA VAL A 15 -2.05 -4.07 10.56
C VAL A 15 -1.43 -3.48 11.82
N ILE A 16 -0.92 -2.27 11.71
CA ILE A 16 -0.30 -1.57 12.84
C ILE A 16 -1.40 -1.11 13.81
N ALA A 17 -1.30 -1.55 15.08
CA ALA A 17 -2.34 -1.33 16.08
C ALA A 17 -2.09 -0.12 16.98
N THR A 18 -0.90 0.49 16.92
CA THR A 18 -0.51 1.59 17.81
C THR A 18 -0.07 2.81 17.02
N ASP A 19 -0.32 3.99 17.58
CA ASP A 19 0.16 5.23 17.01
C ASP A 19 1.70 5.23 16.93
N LEU A 20 2.23 5.75 15.82
CA LEU A 20 3.66 5.76 15.55
C LEU A 20 4.26 7.14 15.84
N SER A 21 5.31 7.17 16.65
CA SER A 21 6.14 8.37 16.90
C SER A 21 7.49 8.31 16.18
N ALA A 22 7.81 7.14 15.59
CA ALA A 22 9.04 6.87 14.84
C ALA A 22 8.77 5.78 13.82
N ALA A 23 9.72 5.52 12.93
CA ALA A 23 9.61 4.44 11.95
C ALA A 23 9.30 3.10 12.63
N PRO A 24 8.38 2.29 12.06
CA PRO A 24 8.00 1.02 12.68
C PRO A 24 9.17 0.02 12.68
N ALA A 25 9.10 -0.94 13.59
CA ALA A 25 10.06 -2.05 13.64
C ALA A 25 9.79 -3.00 12.46
N VAL A 26 10.62 -2.92 11.44
CA VAL A 26 10.45 -3.72 10.21
C VAL A 26 10.96 -5.17 10.36
N GLU A 27 11.67 -5.47 11.43
CA GLU A 27 12.20 -6.81 11.71
C GLU A 27 11.08 -7.86 11.89
N SER A 28 9.91 -7.44 12.35
CA SER A 28 8.73 -8.30 12.50
C SER A 28 7.89 -8.42 11.23
N MET A 29 8.25 -7.69 10.19
CA MET A 29 7.55 -7.67 8.91
C MET A 29 8.27 -8.52 7.89
N THR A 30 7.56 -8.91 6.83
CA THR A 30 8.13 -9.66 5.71
C THR A 30 8.71 -8.69 4.68
N GLU A 31 10.03 -8.76 4.46
CA GLU A 31 10.68 -8.00 3.40
C GLU A 31 10.37 -8.62 2.03
N VAL A 32 10.01 -7.77 1.08
CA VAL A 32 9.82 -8.17 -0.31
C VAL A 32 11.20 -8.40 -0.93
N LYS A 33 11.43 -9.59 -1.47
CA LYS A 33 12.74 -10.00 -1.99
C LYS A 33 13.15 -9.27 -3.26
N ASN A 34 12.18 -8.94 -4.10
CA ASN A 34 12.43 -8.41 -5.43
C ASN A 34 11.23 -7.60 -5.90
N VAL A 35 11.47 -6.40 -6.40
CA VAL A 35 10.48 -5.57 -7.08
C VAL A 35 10.93 -5.38 -8.52
N HIS A 36 10.12 -5.81 -9.48
CA HIS A 36 10.44 -5.68 -10.89
C HIS A 36 10.59 -4.21 -11.28
N GLN A 37 11.62 -3.91 -12.07
CA GLN A 37 11.94 -2.54 -12.48
C GLN A 37 10.76 -1.87 -13.19
N GLY A 38 10.47 -0.63 -12.83
CA GLY A 38 9.42 0.16 -13.45
C GLY A 38 8.01 -0.12 -12.94
N THR A 39 7.85 -0.99 -11.92
CA THR A 39 6.53 -1.34 -11.37
C THR A 39 6.20 -0.61 -10.07
N TRP A 40 7.18 -0.01 -9.41
CA TRP A 40 6.97 0.76 -8.20
C TRP A 40 6.23 2.07 -8.49
N GLY A 41 5.20 2.36 -7.73
CA GLY A 41 4.48 3.61 -7.83
C GLY A 41 3.73 3.95 -6.55
N TYR A 42 3.61 5.24 -6.30
CA TYR A 42 2.74 5.81 -5.30
C TYR A 42 1.81 6.78 -6.01
N SER A 43 0.53 6.67 -5.77
CA SER A 43 -0.47 7.57 -6.36
C SER A 43 -1.49 8.01 -5.32
N GLN A 44 -2.00 9.21 -5.51
CA GLN A 44 -3.07 9.76 -4.70
C GLN A 44 -4.11 10.37 -5.62
N ASP A 45 -5.36 9.95 -5.47
CA ASP A 45 -6.48 10.50 -6.22
C ASP A 45 -6.92 11.83 -5.62
N ASP A 46 -7.54 12.68 -6.42
CA ASP A 46 -8.13 13.92 -5.95
C ASP A 46 -9.34 13.64 -5.04
N PRO A 47 -9.56 14.49 -4.03
CA PRO A 47 -10.76 14.37 -3.22
C PRO A 47 -12.02 14.65 -4.05
N SER A 48 -13.14 14.03 -3.65
CA SER A 48 -14.44 14.30 -4.23
C SER A 48 -14.93 15.67 -3.78
N ILE A 49 -15.23 16.56 -4.73
CA ILE A 49 -15.61 17.95 -4.46
C ILE A 49 -16.98 18.24 -5.05
N THR A 50 -17.83 18.91 -4.24
CA THR A 50 -19.10 19.45 -4.69
C THR A 50 -19.07 20.98 -4.60
N ASP A 51 -19.33 21.64 -5.73
CA ASP A 51 -19.43 23.09 -5.80
C ASP A 51 -20.89 23.54 -5.74
N TYR A 52 -21.17 24.48 -4.84
CA TYR A 52 -22.46 25.12 -4.74
C TYR A 52 -22.39 26.47 -5.44
N VAL A 53 -23.18 26.63 -6.49
CA VAL A 53 -23.14 27.81 -7.38
C VAL A 53 -24.29 28.75 -7.05
N ASN A 54 -23.98 30.04 -6.97
CA ASN A 54 -24.98 31.08 -6.80
C ASN A 54 -25.73 31.30 -8.14
N GLU A 55 -27.02 31.05 -8.15
CA GLU A 55 -27.84 31.18 -9.34
C GLU A 55 -27.90 32.60 -9.89
N LEU A 56 -27.76 33.60 -9.03
CA LEU A 56 -27.85 35.02 -9.43
C LEU A 56 -26.57 35.51 -10.11
N THR A 57 -25.41 34.97 -9.75
CA THR A 57 -24.11 35.44 -10.23
C THR A 57 -23.40 34.43 -11.13
N GLY A 58 -23.82 33.15 -11.11
CA GLY A 58 -23.15 32.05 -11.81
C GLY A 58 -21.80 31.68 -11.22
N ARG A 59 -21.50 32.10 -10.00
CA ARG A 59 -20.23 31.83 -9.30
C ARG A 59 -20.40 30.88 -8.15
N THR A 60 -19.38 30.05 -7.91
CA THR A 60 -19.31 29.17 -6.74
C THR A 60 -19.23 30.01 -5.47
N TYR A 61 -20.17 29.79 -4.54
CA TYR A 61 -20.18 30.46 -3.25
C TYR A 61 -19.76 29.55 -2.10
N TYR A 62 -19.78 28.23 -2.30
CA TYR A 62 -19.32 27.23 -1.33
C TYR A 62 -18.78 26.02 -2.03
N ARG A 63 -17.71 25.44 -1.51
CA ARG A 63 -17.12 24.21 -1.99
C ARG A 63 -16.98 23.23 -0.84
N ASP A 64 -17.49 22.01 -1.01
CA ASP A 64 -17.41 20.95 -0.02
C ASP A 64 -16.54 19.80 -0.55
N ALA A 65 -15.67 19.26 0.29
CA ALA A 65 -14.90 18.05 0.01
C ALA A 65 -15.57 16.88 0.72
N GLU A 66 -16.27 16.05 -0.03
CA GLU A 66 -17.09 14.97 0.51
C GLU A 66 -16.30 13.74 0.93
N SER A 67 -15.20 13.43 0.23
CA SER A 67 -14.33 12.30 0.56
C SER A 67 -12.89 12.59 0.21
N ALA A 68 -11.99 12.02 1.00
CA ALA A 68 -10.55 12.05 0.69
C ALA A 68 -10.26 11.15 -0.51
N GLY A 69 -9.29 11.55 -1.34
CA GLY A 69 -8.80 10.72 -2.44
C GLY A 69 -8.08 9.47 -1.95
N ALA A 70 -8.21 8.38 -2.69
CA ALA A 70 -7.51 7.14 -2.37
C ALA A 70 -5.99 7.30 -2.55
N LYS A 71 -5.21 6.74 -1.63
CA LYS A 71 -3.75 6.66 -1.70
C LYS A 71 -3.34 5.22 -1.92
N THR A 72 -2.51 4.99 -2.91
CA THR A 72 -2.19 3.63 -3.37
C THR A 72 -0.69 3.47 -3.58
N ILE A 73 -0.14 2.37 -3.05
CA ILE A 73 1.20 1.88 -3.37
C ILE A 73 1.03 0.65 -4.25
N SER A 74 1.73 0.63 -5.37
CA SER A 74 1.71 -0.50 -6.30
C SER A 74 3.13 -0.94 -6.65
N PHE A 75 3.33 -2.24 -6.76
CA PHE A 75 4.59 -2.85 -7.19
C PHE A 75 4.34 -4.27 -7.66
N SER A 76 5.30 -4.84 -8.39
CA SER A 76 5.25 -6.24 -8.82
C SER A 76 6.48 -6.98 -8.31
N MET A 77 6.25 -8.10 -7.64
CA MET A 77 7.30 -8.96 -7.10
C MET A 77 7.78 -9.91 -8.20
N GLY A 78 9.05 -9.78 -8.59
CA GLY A 78 9.66 -10.66 -9.57
C GLY A 78 10.06 -12.02 -9.01
N GLU A 79 10.35 -12.08 -7.72
CA GLU A 79 10.58 -13.31 -6.96
C GLU A 79 9.68 -13.32 -5.74
N TYR A 80 8.94 -14.40 -5.58
CA TYR A 80 8.03 -14.58 -4.45
C TYR A 80 7.87 -16.07 -4.19
N ASP A 81 7.51 -16.42 -2.96
CA ASP A 81 7.22 -17.82 -2.62
C ASP A 81 5.70 -18.03 -2.41
N TYR A 82 5.33 -19.27 -2.13
CA TYR A 82 3.92 -19.60 -1.92
C TYR A 82 3.33 -18.97 -0.66
N ALA A 83 4.18 -18.68 0.34
CA ALA A 83 3.74 -17.96 1.53
C ALA A 83 3.37 -16.49 1.22
N ASP A 84 4.12 -15.83 0.34
CA ASP A 84 3.80 -14.48 -0.14
C ASP A 84 2.47 -14.48 -0.91
N MET A 85 2.24 -15.47 -1.77
CA MET A 85 0.96 -15.62 -2.49
C MET A 85 -0.20 -15.81 -1.52
N ALA A 86 -0.05 -16.66 -0.53
CA ALA A 86 -1.11 -16.89 0.47
C ALA A 86 -1.39 -15.64 1.33
N ALA A 87 -0.35 -14.87 1.65
CA ALA A 87 -0.49 -13.66 2.46
C ALA A 87 -1.12 -12.49 1.69
N LEU A 88 -0.82 -12.35 0.41
CA LEU A 88 -1.18 -11.16 -0.39
C LEU A 88 -2.34 -11.41 -1.36
N GLU A 89 -2.38 -12.57 -2.01
CA GLU A 89 -3.44 -12.92 -2.95
C GLU A 89 -4.58 -13.69 -2.29
N GLY A 90 -4.26 -14.46 -1.27
CA GLY A 90 -5.18 -15.38 -0.61
C GLY A 90 -4.90 -16.84 -1.00
N GLY A 91 -5.79 -17.74 -0.62
CA GLY A 91 -5.58 -19.17 -0.81
C GLY A 91 -4.78 -19.78 0.34
N ALA A 92 -4.16 -20.93 0.10
CA ALA A 92 -3.43 -21.67 1.12
C ALA A 92 -2.18 -22.33 0.58
N VAL A 93 -1.17 -22.44 1.43
CA VAL A 93 0.07 -23.18 1.14
C VAL A 93 -0.17 -24.68 1.34
N ILE A 94 0.35 -25.49 0.42
CA ILE A 94 0.29 -26.95 0.50
C ILE A 94 1.65 -27.47 0.98
N SER A 95 1.79 -27.74 2.27
CA SER A 95 2.97 -28.35 2.90
C SER A 95 4.31 -27.80 2.39
N SER A 96 4.42 -26.50 2.23
CA SER A 96 5.59 -25.79 1.67
C SER A 96 5.99 -26.22 0.25
N LYS A 97 5.15 -26.97 -0.44
CA LYS A 97 5.42 -27.51 -1.79
C LYS A 97 4.63 -26.83 -2.89
N GLY A 98 3.60 -26.07 -2.52
CA GLY A 98 2.73 -25.47 -3.50
C GLY A 98 1.72 -24.52 -2.87
N TRP A 99 0.88 -23.97 -3.71
CA TRP A 99 -0.19 -23.06 -3.33
C TRP A 99 -1.47 -23.46 -4.04
N LYS A 100 -2.59 -23.34 -3.35
CA LYS A 100 -3.91 -23.55 -3.93
C LYS A 100 -4.75 -22.28 -3.85
N ALA A 101 -5.43 -21.97 -4.93
CA ALA A 101 -6.36 -20.86 -4.98
C ALA A 101 -7.62 -21.14 -4.15
N THR A 102 -8.30 -20.08 -3.74
CA THR A 102 -9.63 -20.16 -3.14
C THR A 102 -10.68 -19.72 -4.16
N ASP A 103 -11.86 -20.34 -4.08
CA ASP A 103 -13.01 -19.91 -4.89
C ASP A 103 -13.72 -18.67 -4.32
N GLU A 104 -13.40 -18.33 -3.08
CA GLU A 104 -13.99 -17.17 -2.40
C GLU A 104 -13.09 -15.94 -2.54
N VAL A 105 -13.73 -14.78 -2.71
CA VAL A 105 -13.01 -13.50 -2.66
C VAL A 105 -12.63 -13.21 -1.21
N GLN A 106 -11.34 -13.08 -0.95
CA GLN A 106 -10.82 -12.75 0.37
C GLN A 106 -10.50 -11.26 0.48
N VAL A 107 -10.92 -10.65 1.59
CA VAL A 107 -10.51 -9.29 1.94
C VAL A 107 -9.25 -9.40 2.78
N ILE A 108 -8.16 -8.85 2.26
CA ILE A 108 -6.85 -8.89 2.90
C ILE A 108 -6.46 -7.47 3.29
N SER A 109 -6.11 -7.30 4.56
CA SER A 109 -5.62 -6.03 5.11
C SER A 109 -4.25 -6.24 5.72
N LYS A 110 -3.28 -5.44 5.28
CA LYS A 110 -1.88 -5.50 5.72
C LYS A 110 -1.34 -4.10 5.93
N ALA A 111 -0.33 -3.98 6.79
CA ALA A 111 0.51 -2.80 6.81
C ALA A 111 1.57 -2.92 5.71
N VAL A 112 1.89 -1.80 5.06
CA VAL A 112 2.93 -1.73 4.04
C VAL A 112 3.89 -0.61 4.40
N VAL A 113 5.19 -0.93 4.41
CA VAL A 113 6.25 0.03 4.71
C VAL A 113 7.21 0.07 3.53
N ALA A 114 7.39 1.24 2.95
CA ALA A 114 8.33 1.46 1.87
C ALA A 114 9.48 2.38 2.34
N LEU A 115 10.70 2.03 1.99
CA LEU A 115 11.88 2.86 2.23
C LEU A 115 12.38 3.38 0.89
N THR A 116 12.45 4.70 0.74
CA THR A 116 12.97 5.33 -0.47
C THR A 116 14.51 5.26 -0.53
N LYS A 117 15.09 5.45 -1.71
CA LYS A 117 16.56 5.55 -1.87
C LYS A 117 17.15 6.76 -1.15
N THR A 118 16.33 7.74 -0.84
CA THR A 118 16.72 8.95 -0.10
C THR A 118 16.49 8.83 1.40
N ASN A 119 16.27 7.60 1.91
CA ASN A 119 16.12 7.24 3.32
C ASN A 119 14.92 7.89 4.01
N GLN A 120 13.75 7.81 3.39
CA GLN A 120 12.48 8.15 4.03
C GLN A 120 11.57 6.94 4.01
N TYR A 121 10.81 6.77 5.10
CA TYR A 121 9.77 5.74 5.20
C TYR A 121 8.42 6.29 4.82
N ILE A 122 7.67 5.52 4.03
CA ILE A 122 6.25 5.73 3.77
C ILE A 122 5.52 4.52 4.35
N VAL A 123 4.62 4.76 5.30
CA VAL A 123 3.94 3.70 6.05
C VAL A 123 2.44 3.78 5.83
N PHE A 124 1.84 2.70 5.31
CA PHE A 124 0.40 2.49 5.35
C PHE A 124 0.11 1.54 6.52
N THR A 125 -0.56 2.03 7.56
CA THR A 125 -0.83 1.24 8.77
C THR A 125 -1.88 0.17 8.56
N ASN A 126 -2.83 0.43 7.66
CA ASN A 126 -3.86 -0.51 7.26
C ASN A 126 -4.17 -0.28 5.78
N ALA A 127 -3.80 -1.21 4.94
CA ALA A 127 -4.06 -1.14 3.52
C ALA A 127 -4.86 -2.34 3.04
N SER A 128 -5.80 -2.09 2.16
CA SER A 128 -6.48 -3.15 1.42
C SER A 128 -5.54 -3.66 0.34
N ILE A 129 -5.25 -4.95 0.36
CA ILE A 129 -4.32 -5.59 -0.56
C ILE A 129 -5.08 -6.32 -1.64
N ILE A 130 -4.75 -6.02 -2.89
CA ILE A 130 -5.17 -6.78 -4.06
C ILE A 130 -3.90 -7.24 -4.75
N ALA A 131 -3.72 -8.54 -4.89
CA ALA A 131 -2.60 -9.12 -5.58
C ALA A 131 -3.08 -10.05 -6.69
N LYS A 132 -2.42 -9.99 -7.81
CA LYS A 132 -2.70 -10.85 -8.96
C LYS A 132 -1.41 -11.15 -9.71
N VAL A 133 -1.35 -12.32 -10.31
CA VAL A 133 -0.22 -12.68 -11.17
C VAL A 133 -0.32 -11.92 -12.49
N ASP A 134 0.77 -11.30 -12.89
CA ASP A 134 0.89 -10.54 -14.11
C ASP A 134 2.21 -10.88 -14.80
N THR A 135 2.24 -10.73 -16.12
CA THR A 135 3.44 -11.03 -16.91
C THR A 135 4.24 -9.76 -17.18
N GLN A 136 5.48 -9.75 -16.71
CA GLN A 136 6.44 -8.67 -16.97
C GLN A 136 7.69 -9.30 -17.62
N ASN A 137 8.01 -8.92 -18.85
CA ASN A 137 9.16 -9.47 -19.58
C ASN A 137 9.23 -11.01 -19.56
N LYS A 138 8.11 -11.68 -19.83
CA LYS A 138 7.96 -13.14 -19.81
C LYS A 138 8.10 -13.80 -18.41
N ASN A 139 8.25 -13.00 -17.34
CA ASN A 139 8.22 -13.47 -15.97
C ASN A 139 6.82 -13.31 -15.38
N LEU A 140 6.34 -14.33 -14.69
CA LEU A 140 5.08 -14.26 -13.95
C LEU A 140 5.34 -13.57 -12.62
N CYS A 141 5.09 -12.27 -12.57
CA CYS A 141 5.25 -11.46 -11.37
C CYS A 141 3.97 -11.43 -10.55
N LEU A 142 4.09 -11.31 -9.23
CA LEU A 142 2.96 -11.05 -8.35
C LEU A 142 2.76 -9.54 -8.24
N GLY A 143 1.77 -9.01 -8.95
CA GLY A 143 1.43 -7.59 -8.91
C GLY A 143 0.59 -7.27 -7.67
N VAL A 144 1.07 -6.37 -6.83
CA VAL A 144 0.43 -5.98 -5.57
C VAL A 144 -0.03 -4.53 -5.65
N THR A 145 -1.28 -4.29 -5.27
CA THR A 145 -1.85 -2.96 -5.11
C THR A 145 -2.34 -2.82 -3.68
N ALA A 146 -1.75 -1.89 -2.94
CA ALA A 146 -2.09 -1.60 -1.56
C ALA A 146 -2.76 -0.22 -1.49
N THR A 147 -4.03 -0.18 -1.11
CA THR A 147 -4.79 1.05 -0.96
C THR A 147 -4.98 1.36 0.52
N ALA A 148 -4.51 2.53 0.95
CA ALA A 148 -4.65 2.96 2.34
C ALA A 148 -6.13 3.09 2.72
N GLN A 149 -6.47 2.60 3.89
CA GLN A 149 -7.82 2.67 4.46
C GLN A 149 -7.76 3.08 5.92
N GLU A 150 -8.89 3.43 6.49
CA GLU A 150 -8.99 3.78 7.90
C GLU A 150 -8.48 2.63 8.78
N ASN A 151 -7.68 2.97 9.81
CA ASN A 151 -7.21 1.99 10.76
C ASN A 151 -8.31 1.74 11.82
N PRO A 152 -8.67 0.48 12.11
CA PRO A 152 -9.71 0.18 13.10
C PRO A 152 -9.29 0.52 14.53
N ASN A 153 -8.01 0.75 14.78
CA ASN A 153 -7.50 1.09 16.11
C ASN A 153 -7.54 2.60 16.33
N ALA A 154 -8.13 3.05 17.43
CA ALA A 154 -8.28 4.46 17.74
C ALA A 154 -6.92 5.17 17.86
N GLY A 155 -6.82 6.36 17.28
CA GLY A 155 -5.61 7.19 17.35
C GLY A 155 -4.51 6.81 16.36
N VAL A 156 -4.69 5.78 15.55
CA VAL A 156 -3.72 5.37 14.54
C VAL A 156 -4.11 5.98 13.19
N ALA A 157 -3.23 6.80 12.61
CA ALA A 157 -3.46 7.38 11.31
C ALA A 157 -3.33 6.32 10.19
N PRO A 158 -4.02 6.50 9.05
CA PRO A 158 -3.88 5.56 7.93
C PRO A 158 -2.50 5.61 7.25
N GLU A 159 -1.80 6.72 7.35
CA GLU A 159 -0.50 6.92 6.70
C GLU A 159 0.44 7.73 7.57
N TYR A 160 1.71 7.33 7.57
CA TYR A 160 2.80 8.06 8.22
C TYR A 160 3.99 8.17 7.27
N TRP A 161 4.72 9.29 7.37
CA TRP A 161 5.98 9.48 6.67
C TRP A 161 7.05 9.85 7.70
N PHE A 162 8.18 9.13 7.68
CA PHE A 162 9.28 9.34 8.61
C PHE A 162 10.60 9.44 7.86
N ASP A 163 11.52 10.26 8.38
CA ASP A 163 12.91 10.18 7.96
C ASP A 163 13.57 8.97 8.64
N ALA A 164 14.32 8.19 7.86
CA ALA A 164 15.16 7.15 8.45
C ALA A 164 16.30 7.81 9.19
N THR A 165 16.50 7.42 10.43
CA THR A 165 17.67 7.83 11.19
C THR A 165 18.92 7.30 10.51
N ALA A 166 19.87 8.17 10.31
CA ALA A 166 21.16 7.82 9.70
C ALA A 166 21.94 6.82 10.56
#